data_c8009f92a02f272fa7e0fabe10b7fd42
#
_entry.id   c8009f92a02f272fa7e0fabe10b7fd42
#
_cell.length_a   1.000
_cell.length_b   1.000
_cell.length_c   1.000
_cell.angle_alpha   90.00
_cell.angle_beta   90.00
_cell.angle_gamma   90.00
#
_symmetry.space_group_name_H-M   'P 1'
#
loop_
_entity.id
_entity.type
_entity.pdbx_description
1 polymer ?
#
loop_
_entity_poly.entity_id
_entity_poly.type
_entity_poly.pdbx_seq_one_letter_code
_entity_poly.pdbx_strand_id
1 'polypeptide(L)'
;MREDTGRRDEEGEQDVKLSIFDYGAGNLHSLIKALERPGISVVVDTDPAFAVGADALVLPGVGAFPAATHALGDVGRAVVRSAIGDGLPTLGICLGMQILFDASDEGGGAGLGVIAGRVDRLHAARVPQIGWNQLEIGADRDALLDASELRTAYFANSFVCRPIDPSVVVAWSTHEQDRFPAMVRVGRCTGVQFHPEKSSAAGVSFVHAWLREVQT
;
A
#
# COMPACT_ATOMS: atom_id res chain seq x y z
N MET A 1 -44.50 11.35 40.19
CA MET A 1 -43.09 11.62 40.01
C MET A 1 -42.52 10.45 39.27
N ARG A 2 -42.40 10.55 37.95
CA ARG A 2 -41.85 9.49 37.08
C ARG A 2 -40.51 10.04 36.57
N GLU A 3 -39.44 9.36 36.97
CA GLU A 3 -38.11 9.65 36.49
C GLU A 3 -37.99 9.24 35.02
N ASP A 4 -37.77 10.23 34.21
CA ASP A 4 -37.43 10.12 32.80
C ASP A 4 -35.93 9.75 32.72
N THR A 5 -35.62 8.46 32.57
CA THR A 5 -34.28 7.99 32.28
C THR A 5 -34.01 8.23 30.81
N GLY A 6 -33.43 9.39 30.52
CA GLY A 6 -32.95 9.75 29.19
C GLY A 6 -32.01 8.65 28.64
N ARG A 7 -32.46 7.97 27.59
CA ARG A 7 -31.61 7.23 26.68
C ARG A 7 -30.63 8.21 26.07
N ARG A 8 -29.37 8.10 26.45
CA ARG A 8 -28.29 8.66 25.64
C ARG A 8 -28.23 7.76 24.39
N ASP A 9 -28.57 8.33 23.27
CA ASP A 9 -28.31 7.73 21.96
C ASP A 9 -26.80 7.54 21.87
N GLU A 10 -26.36 6.29 21.87
CA GLU A 10 -25.01 5.92 21.50
C GLU A 10 -24.92 6.27 20.01
N GLU A 11 -24.34 7.42 19.70
CA GLU A 11 -23.85 7.71 18.34
C GLU A 11 -22.81 6.62 18.04
N GLY A 12 -23.21 5.60 17.30
CA GLY A 12 -22.34 4.53 16.90
C GLY A 12 -21.23 5.12 16.04
N GLU A 13 -20.00 5.05 16.54
CA GLU A 13 -18.78 5.37 15.80
C GLU A 13 -18.83 4.55 14.51
N GLN A 14 -18.96 5.23 13.35
CA GLN A 14 -19.05 4.53 12.08
C GLN A 14 -17.72 3.86 11.79
N ASP A 15 -17.75 2.57 11.45
CA ASP A 15 -16.55 1.85 11.03
C ASP A 15 -15.95 2.52 9.80
N VAL A 16 -14.63 2.70 9.79
CA VAL A 16 -13.88 3.14 8.62
C VAL A 16 -13.97 2.06 7.54
N LYS A 17 -14.51 2.41 6.39
CA LYS A 17 -14.61 1.52 5.24
C LYS A 17 -13.28 1.49 4.48
N LEU A 18 -12.65 0.34 4.46
CA LEU A 18 -11.40 0.09 3.75
C LEU A 18 -11.66 -0.78 2.52
N SER A 19 -11.32 -0.29 1.33
CA SER A 19 -11.40 -1.09 0.12
C SER A 19 -10.04 -1.67 -0.27
N ILE A 20 -10.02 -2.97 -0.60
CA ILE A 20 -8.90 -3.63 -1.28
C ILE A 20 -9.30 -3.78 -2.74
N PHE A 21 -8.53 -3.18 -3.65
CA PHE A 21 -8.79 -3.35 -5.08
C PHE A 21 -8.21 -4.68 -5.59
N ASP A 22 -9.06 -5.62 -6.00
CA ASP A 22 -8.63 -6.92 -6.51
C ASP A 22 -8.40 -6.86 -8.04
N TYR A 23 -7.16 -7.02 -8.46
CA TYR A 23 -6.79 -7.11 -9.88
C TYR A 23 -7.18 -8.46 -10.52
N GLY A 24 -7.87 -9.35 -9.80
CA GLY A 24 -8.21 -10.70 -10.26
C GLY A 24 -7.07 -11.71 -10.11
N ALA A 25 -6.06 -11.41 -9.32
CA ALA A 25 -4.90 -12.26 -9.16
C ALA A 25 -4.49 -12.43 -7.70
N GLY A 26 -4.83 -13.54 -7.08
CA GLY A 26 -4.11 -14.01 -5.92
C GLY A 26 -4.87 -14.10 -4.61
N ASN A 27 -4.12 -14.54 -3.60
CA ASN A 27 -4.62 -14.80 -2.28
C ASN A 27 -4.51 -13.54 -1.39
N LEU A 28 -5.63 -12.88 -1.17
CA LEU A 28 -5.74 -11.70 -0.30
C LEU A 28 -5.94 -12.03 1.18
N HIS A 29 -6.08 -13.33 1.53
CA HIS A 29 -6.47 -13.75 2.88
C HIS A 29 -5.56 -13.21 3.99
N SER A 30 -4.23 -13.31 3.82
CA SER A 30 -3.28 -12.81 4.83
C SER A 30 -3.34 -11.29 4.98
N LEU A 31 -3.58 -10.57 3.89
CA LEU A 31 -3.71 -9.12 3.88
C LEU A 31 -5.00 -8.70 4.58
N ILE A 32 -6.14 -9.32 4.22
CA ILE A 32 -7.43 -9.07 4.88
C ILE A 32 -7.30 -9.29 6.37
N LYS A 33 -6.73 -10.43 6.79
CA LYS A 33 -6.52 -10.75 8.21
C LYS A 33 -5.63 -9.73 8.94
N ALA A 34 -4.64 -9.14 8.26
CA ALA A 34 -3.79 -8.08 8.84
C ALA A 34 -4.52 -6.74 8.97
N LEU A 35 -5.54 -6.49 8.16
CA LEU A 35 -6.34 -5.27 8.14
C LEU A 35 -7.57 -5.35 9.06
N GLU A 36 -8.06 -6.56 9.35
CA GLU A 36 -9.23 -6.76 10.22
C GLU A 36 -8.93 -6.32 11.66
N ARG A 37 -9.71 -5.36 12.16
CA ARG A 37 -9.70 -4.90 13.55
C ARG A 37 -10.99 -4.17 13.88
N PRO A 38 -11.34 -4.01 15.18
CA PRO A 38 -12.50 -3.22 15.59
C PRO A 38 -12.47 -1.80 14.99
N GLY A 39 -13.60 -1.32 14.49
CA GLY A 39 -13.74 -0.01 13.86
C GLY A 39 -13.26 0.05 12.40
N ILE A 40 -12.92 -1.09 11.77
CA ILE A 40 -12.54 -1.17 10.35
C ILE A 40 -13.43 -2.19 9.64
N SER A 41 -14.10 -1.77 8.59
CA SER A 41 -14.87 -2.62 7.67
C SER A 41 -14.07 -2.82 6.38
N VAL A 42 -13.57 -4.04 6.16
CA VAL A 42 -12.78 -4.38 4.96
C VAL A 42 -13.69 -4.92 3.87
N VAL A 43 -13.64 -4.33 2.69
CA VAL A 43 -14.33 -4.81 1.49
C VAL A 43 -13.31 -5.09 0.37
N VAL A 44 -13.66 -6.01 -0.53
CA VAL A 44 -12.85 -6.31 -1.71
C VAL A 44 -13.65 -5.89 -2.93
N ASP A 45 -13.11 -4.96 -3.69
CA ASP A 45 -13.75 -4.41 -4.88
C ASP A 45 -12.94 -4.72 -6.14
N THR A 46 -13.62 -5.03 -7.23
CA THR A 46 -13.03 -5.21 -8.56
C THR A 46 -13.32 -4.04 -9.51
N ASP A 47 -14.19 -3.12 -9.10
CA ASP A 47 -14.49 -1.89 -9.84
C ASP A 47 -13.76 -0.70 -9.18
N PRO A 48 -12.88 -0.01 -9.92
CA PRO A 48 -12.14 1.14 -9.40
C PRO A 48 -13.03 2.26 -8.85
N ALA A 49 -14.21 2.47 -9.44
CA ALA A 49 -15.13 3.51 -9.00
C ALA A 49 -15.74 3.21 -7.62
N PHE A 50 -16.01 1.94 -7.32
CA PHE A 50 -16.45 1.53 -5.99
C PHE A 50 -15.31 1.54 -4.98
N ALA A 51 -14.11 1.10 -5.41
CA ALA A 51 -12.94 1.07 -4.54
C ALA A 51 -12.56 2.46 -3.99
N VAL A 52 -12.61 3.51 -4.82
CA VAL A 52 -12.30 4.88 -4.38
C VAL A 52 -13.43 5.55 -3.57
N GLY A 53 -14.60 4.94 -3.49
CA GLY A 53 -15.73 5.40 -2.65
C GLY A 53 -15.60 4.97 -1.17
N ALA A 54 -14.52 4.32 -0.78
CA ALA A 54 -14.19 3.97 0.59
C ALA A 54 -13.41 5.12 1.27
N ASP A 55 -13.26 5.04 2.60
CA ASP A 55 -12.48 6.00 3.39
C ASP A 55 -10.96 5.81 3.20
N ALA A 56 -10.55 4.62 2.77
CA ALA A 56 -9.16 4.32 2.41
C ALA A 56 -9.08 3.20 1.37
N LEU A 57 -7.99 3.20 0.59
CA LEU A 57 -7.73 2.25 -0.49
C LEU A 57 -6.46 1.44 -0.21
N VAL A 58 -6.54 0.13 -0.43
CA VAL A 58 -5.36 -0.75 -0.47
C VAL A 58 -5.19 -1.33 -1.87
N LEU A 59 -4.01 -1.12 -2.43
CA LEU A 59 -3.55 -1.69 -3.69
C LEU A 59 -2.64 -2.89 -3.34
N PRO A 60 -3.12 -4.14 -3.51
CA PRO A 60 -2.42 -5.31 -2.98
C PRO A 60 -1.19 -5.72 -3.80
N GLY A 61 -0.36 -6.57 -3.19
CA GLY A 61 0.94 -6.97 -3.71
C GLY A 61 0.97 -8.24 -4.54
N VAL A 62 -0.12 -8.60 -5.22
CA VAL A 62 -0.25 -9.88 -5.95
C VAL A 62 -0.51 -9.66 -7.43
N GLY A 63 0.08 -10.52 -8.29
CA GLY A 63 -0.07 -10.45 -9.73
C GLY A 63 1.15 -9.86 -10.45
N ALA A 64 0.96 -9.48 -11.71
CA ALA A 64 1.95 -8.85 -12.57
C ALA A 64 1.49 -7.45 -12.99
N PHE A 65 2.42 -6.55 -13.23
CA PHE A 65 2.13 -5.15 -13.58
C PHE A 65 1.16 -5.02 -14.79
N PRO A 66 1.33 -5.74 -15.89
CA PRO A 66 0.39 -5.66 -17.03
C PRO A 66 -1.02 -6.12 -16.67
N ALA A 67 -1.16 -7.15 -15.83
CA ALA A 67 -2.47 -7.63 -15.40
C ALA A 67 -3.19 -6.62 -14.52
N ALA A 68 -2.48 -6.00 -13.56
CA ALA A 68 -3.05 -4.98 -12.68
C ALA A 68 -3.47 -3.72 -13.47
N THR A 69 -2.63 -3.25 -14.40
CA THR A 69 -2.96 -2.08 -15.23
C THR A 69 -4.11 -2.37 -16.22
N HIS A 70 -4.22 -3.61 -16.70
CA HIS A 70 -5.35 -4.05 -17.53
C HIS A 70 -6.66 -4.09 -16.72
N ALA A 71 -6.62 -4.63 -15.50
CA ALA A 71 -7.79 -4.69 -14.62
C ALA A 71 -8.32 -3.28 -14.26
N LEU A 72 -7.41 -2.33 -14.02
CA LEU A 72 -7.78 -0.93 -13.81
C LEU A 72 -8.37 -0.28 -15.07
N GLY A 73 -7.84 -0.58 -16.24
CA GLY A 73 -8.19 0.11 -17.47
C GLY A 73 -7.87 1.61 -17.45
N ASP A 74 -8.03 2.30 -18.57
CA ASP A 74 -7.68 3.74 -18.66
C ASP A 74 -8.55 4.62 -17.77
N VAL A 75 -9.85 4.35 -17.73
CA VAL A 75 -10.82 5.11 -16.92
C VAL A 75 -10.58 4.87 -15.43
N GLY A 76 -10.40 3.61 -15.03
CA GLY A 76 -10.15 3.29 -13.62
C GLY A 76 -8.83 3.86 -13.11
N ARG A 77 -7.76 3.85 -13.94
CA ARG A 77 -6.50 4.52 -13.59
C ARG A 77 -6.68 6.01 -13.34
N ALA A 78 -7.44 6.70 -14.21
CA ALA A 78 -7.72 8.12 -14.04
C ALA A 78 -8.51 8.39 -12.75
N VAL A 79 -9.52 7.57 -12.45
CA VAL A 79 -10.35 7.67 -11.25
C VAL A 79 -9.51 7.45 -9.99
N VAL A 80 -8.71 6.38 -9.93
CA VAL A 80 -7.86 6.07 -8.77
C VAL A 80 -6.79 7.14 -8.58
N ARG A 81 -6.13 7.59 -9.66
CA ARG A 81 -5.14 8.67 -9.62
C ARG A 81 -5.74 9.96 -9.06
N SER A 82 -6.93 10.35 -9.52
CA SER A 82 -7.63 11.55 -9.04
C SER A 82 -7.93 11.43 -7.55
N ALA A 83 -8.52 10.32 -7.12
CA ALA A 83 -8.87 10.11 -5.72
C ALA A 83 -7.64 10.18 -4.79
N ILE A 84 -6.51 9.58 -5.20
CA ILE A 84 -5.24 9.68 -4.46
C ILE A 84 -4.76 11.14 -4.42
N GLY A 85 -4.83 11.86 -5.54
CA GLY A 85 -4.48 13.29 -5.63
C GLY A 85 -5.36 14.18 -4.75
N ASP A 86 -6.62 13.82 -4.59
CA ASP A 86 -7.60 14.49 -3.72
C ASP A 86 -7.45 14.10 -2.24
N GLY A 87 -6.48 13.23 -1.91
CA GLY A 87 -6.10 12.90 -0.54
C GLY A 87 -6.68 11.59 0.00
N LEU A 88 -7.21 10.70 -0.85
CA LEU A 88 -7.64 9.37 -0.40
C LEU A 88 -6.46 8.61 0.21
N PRO A 89 -6.51 8.26 1.51
CA PRO A 89 -5.48 7.44 2.14
C PRO A 89 -5.28 6.15 1.37
N THR A 90 -4.05 5.90 0.91
CA THR A 90 -3.78 4.75 0.05
C THR A 90 -2.52 4.01 0.52
N LEU A 91 -2.62 2.68 0.60
CA LEU A 91 -1.47 1.80 0.86
C LEU A 91 -1.24 0.89 -0.34
N GLY A 92 -0.14 1.12 -1.07
CA GLY A 92 0.33 0.24 -2.14
C GLY A 92 1.35 -0.76 -1.63
N ILE A 93 1.09 -2.06 -1.76
CA ILE A 93 1.98 -3.14 -1.30
C ILE A 93 2.60 -3.82 -2.51
N CYS A 94 3.92 -3.95 -2.56
CA CYS A 94 4.70 -4.62 -3.61
C CYS A 94 4.25 -4.19 -5.02
N LEU A 95 3.47 -4.99 -5.74
CA LEU A 95 2.86 -4.59 -7.01
C LEU A 95 2.03 -3.31 -6.88
N GLY A 96 1.27 -3.17 -5.78
CA GLY A 96 0.48 -1.97 -5.48
C GLY A 96 1.34 -0.70 -5.38
N MET A 97 2.55 -0.78 -4.82
CA MET A 97 3.53 0.31 -4.88
C MET A 97 3.99 0.56 -6.31
N GLN A 98 4.28 -0.51 -7.06
CA GLN A 98 4.80 -0.39 -8.43
C GLN A 98 3.81 0.31 -9.36
N ILE A 99 2.52 0.01 -9.28
CA ILE A 99 1.51 0.67 -10.12
C ILE A 99 1.28 2.15 -9.80
N LEU A 100 1.78 2.67 -8.68
CA LEU A 100 1.78 4.12 -8.40
C LEU A 100 2.68 4.90 -9.36
N PHE A 101 3.66 4.25 -9.98
CA PHE A 101 4.61 4.84 -10.92
C PHE A 101 4.05 4.96 -12.35
N ASP A 102 4.82 5.59 -13.26
CA ASP A 102 4.36 5.87 -14.63
C ASP A 102 4.31 4.62 -15.51
N ALA A 103 5.31 3.74 -15.41
CA ALA A 103 5.50 2.58 -16.29
C ALA A 103 6.37 1.50 -15.64
N SER A 104 6.40 0.31 -16.25
CA SER A 104 7.22 -0.82 -15.81
C SER A 104 7.90 -1.54 -16.97
N ASP A 105 9.09 -2.08 -16.72
CA ASP A 105 9.80 -3.00 -17.63
C ASP A 105 9.23 -4.44 -17.59
N GLU A 106 8.31 -4.75 -16.67
CA GLU A 106 7.66 -6.07 -16.58
C GLU A 106 6.72 -6.37 -17.77
N GLY A 107 6.53 -5.41 -18.65
CA GLY A 107 5.65 -5.53 -19.82
C GLY A 107 4.94 -4.22 -20.08
N GLY A 108 4.10 -4.18 -21.10
CA GLY A 108 3.40 -2.97 -21.49
C GLY A 108 2.36 -2.51 -20.47
N GLY A 109 1.99 -1.25 -20.58
CA GLY A 109 0.96 -0.60 -19.77
C GLY A 109 1.50 0.61 -19.01
N ALA A 110 0.61 1.57 -18.79
CA ALA A 110 0.89 2.72 -17.95
C ALA A 110 0.40 2.43 -16.53
N GLY A 111 1.17 2.83 -15.53
CA GLY A 111 0.73 2.84 -14.14
C GLY A 111 -0.21 4.00 -13.84
N LEU A 112 -0.39 4.29 -12.56
CA LEU A 112 -1.25 5.40 -12.12
C LEU A 112 -0.58 6.77 -12.33
N GLY A 113 0.77 6.83 -12.36
CA GLY A 113 1.50 8.08 -12.48
C GLY A 113 1.28 9.05 -11.29
N VAL A 114 1.07 8.50 -10.11
CA VAL A 114 1.03 9.26 -8.85
C VAL A 114 2.43 9.69 -8.46
N ILE A 115 3.42 8.85 -8.73
CA ILE A 115 4.83 9.09 -8.47
C ILE A 115 5.57 9.04 -9.82
N ALA A 116 6.23 10.15 -10.17
CA ALA A 116 7.03 10.21 -11.39
C ALA A 116 8.23 9.27 -11.33
N GLY A 117 8.37 8.41 -12.33
CA GLY A 117 9.42 7.41 -12.40
C GLY A 117 8.93 6.10 -13.00
N ARG A 118 9.77 5.06 -12.92
CA ARG A 118 9.48 3.77 -13.53
C ARG A 118 9.81 2.61 -12.62
N VAL A 119 9.37 1.46 -13.00
CA VAL A 119 9.67 0.19 -12.37
C VAL A 119 10.60 -0.59 -13.26
N ASP A 120 11.82 -0.86 -12.78
CA ASP A 120 12.86 -1.56 -13.52
C ASP A 120 13.07 -2.97 -12.95
N ARG A 121 13.65 -3.85 -13.76
CA ARG A 121 14.09 -5.15 -13.27
C ARG A 121 15.20 -4.98 -12.23
N LEU A 122 15.15 -5.76 -11.16
CA LEU A 122 16.18 -5.79 -10.11
C LEU A 122 17.54 -6.17 -10.71
N HIS A 123 18.58 -5.37 -10.45
CA HIS A 123 19.94 -5.56 -10.95
C HIS A 123 20.76 -6.41 -9.99
N ALA A 124 20.49 -7.70 -9.96
CA ALA A 124 21.14 -8.67 -9.08
C ALA A 124 21.39 -9.99 -9.81
N ALA A 125 22.33 -10.81 -9.32
CA ALA A 125 22.59 -12.14 -9.87
C ALA A 125 21.45 -13.10 -9.52
N ARG A 126 20.84 -12.94 -8.33
CA ARG A 126 19.66 -13.72 -7.90
C ARG A 126 18.39 -12.89 -8.00
N VAL A 127 17.57 -13.24 -8.96
CA VAL A 127 16.23 -12.66 -9.17
C VAL A 127 15.24 -13.82 -9.33
N PRO A 128 14.12 -13.84 -8.60
CA PRO A 128 13.63 -12.80 -7.68
C PRO A 128 14.39 -12.75 -6.35
N GLN A 129 14.36 -11.57 -5.70
CA GLN A 129 14.60 -11.46 -4.28
C GLN A 129 13.43 -12.11 -3.54
N ILE A 130 13.71 -13.12 -2.70
CA ILE A 130 12.72 -13.77 -1.83
C ILE A 130 13.33 -13.91 -0.45
N GLY A 131 12.71 -13.31 0.56
CA GLY A 131 13.14 -13.44 1.94
C GLY A 131 13.21 -12.11 2.70
N TRP A 132 13.84 -12.17 3.86
CA TRP A 132 13.97 -11.05 4.78
C TRP A 132 15.13 -10.16 4.39
N ASN A 133 14.91 -8.84 4.45
CA ASN A 133 15.95 -7.85 4.23
C ASN A 133 15.75 -6.64 5.13
N GLN A 134 16.85 -5.93 5.40
CA GLN A 134 16.86 -4.74 6.28
C GLN A 134 16.26 -3.53 5.57
N LEU A 135 15.63 -2.66 6.36
CA LEU A 135 15.18 -1.34 5.94
C LEU A 135 16.22 -0.30 6.39
N GLU A 136 16.77 0.42 5.42
CA GLU A 136 17.66 1.56 5.62
C GLU A 136 16.79 2.81 5.75
N ILE A 137 16.51 3.21 6.99
CA ILE A 137 15.64 4.36 7.30
C ILE A 137 16.51 5.62 7.31
N GLY A 138 16.07 6.68 6.61
CA GLY A 138 16.74 7.97 6.59
C GLY A 138 16.74 8.67 7.95
N ALA A 139 17.44 9.83 8.01
CA ALA A 139 17.46 10.66 9.21
C ALA A 139 16.08 11.27 9.53
N ASP A 140 15.29 11.54 8.51
CA ASP A 140 13.90 11.97 8.65
C ASP A 140 13.04 10.75 8.96
N ARG A 141 12.72 10.62 10.25
CA ARG A 141 11.97 9.48 10.77
C ARG A 141 10.52 9.51 10.30
N ASP A 142 10.03 8.37 9.81
CA ASP A 142 8.62 8.21 9.43
C ASP A 142 7.81 7.62 10.58
N ALA A 143 6.64 8.21 10.86
CA ALA A 143 5.79 7.83 11.98
C ALA A 143 5.34 6.35 11.93
N LEU A 144 5.10 5.78 10.73
CA LEU A 144 4.70 4.38 10.60
C LEU A 144 5.85 3.42 10.95
N LEU A 145 7.06 3.72 10.48
CA LEU A 145 8.25 2.91 10.77
C LEU A 145 8.66 3.01 12.24
N ASP A 146 8.45 4.17 12.85
CA ASP A 146 8.73 4.37 14.29
C ASP A 146 7.70 3.65 15.16
N ALA A 147 6.42 3.81 14.86
CA ALA A 147 5.34 3.21 15.65
C ALA A 147 5.30 1.67 15.51
N SER A 148 5.80 1.12 14.42
CA SER A 148 5.84 -0.33 14.19
C SER A 148 7.14 -1.00 14.62
N GLU A 149 8.20 -0.22 14.84
CA GLU A 149 9.57 -0.70 15.07
C GLU A 149 10.07 -1.63 13.93
N LEU A 150 9.49 -1.54 12.73
CA LEU A 150 9.84 -2.38 11.59
C LEU A 150 11.24 -2.01 11.08
N ARG A 151 12.20 -2.93 11.18
CA ARG A 151 13.59 -2.76 10.75
C ARG A 151 14.00 -3.79 9.71
N THR A 152 13.29 -4.90 9.65
CA THR A 152 13.52 -6.00 8.71
C THR A 152 12.16 -6.44 8.19
N ALA A 153 12.03 -6.59 6.87
CA ALA A 153 10.77 -6.94 6.22
C ALA A 153 10.95 -8.08 5.21
N TYR A 154 9.85 -8.72 4.84
CA TYR A 154 9.82 -9.80 3.86
C TYR A 154 9.57 -9.22 2.46
N PHE A 155 10.46 -9.55 1.53
CA PHE A 155 10.42 -9.17 0.12
C PHE A 155 10.16 -10.40 -0.77
N ALA A 156 9.46 -10.19 -1.89
CA ALA A 156 9.24 -11.22 -2.91
C ALA A 156 9.05 -10.51 -4.28
N ASN A 157 10.15 -10.00 -4.86
CA ASN A 157 10.07 -9.15 -6.03
C ASN A 157 11.20 -9.39 -7.05
N SER A 158 10.86 -9.22 -8.32
CA SER A 158 11.81 -9.21 -9.45
C SER A 158 12.02 -7.80 -10.02
N PHE A 159 11.13 -6.87 -9.65
CA PHE A 159 11.13 -5.49 -10.12
C PHE A 159 11.13 -4.54 -8.93
N VAL A 160 11.67 -3.34 -9.13
CA VAL A 160 11.84 -2.30 -8.11
C VAL A 160 11.53 -0.93 -8.69
N CYS A 161 11.02 -0.03 -7.86
CA CYS A 161 10.69 1.32 -8.25
C CYS A 161 11.94 2.21 -8.35
N ARG A 162 11.94 3.12 -9.33
CA ARG A 162 12.98 4.15 -9.55
C ARG A 162 12.30 5.52 -9.66
N PRO A 163 12.04 6.20 -8.57
CA PRO A 163 11.47 7.55 -8.60
C PRO A 163 12.46 8.54 -9.22
N ILE A 164 11.93 9.53 -9.97
CA ILE A 164 12.73 10.66 -10.49
C ILE A 164 13.15 11.56 -9.33
N ASP A 165 12.24 11.82 -8.40
CA ASP A 165 12.52 12.58 -7.19
C ASP A 165 12.78 11.64 -6.01
N PRO A 166 14.02 11.56 -5.50
CA PRO A 166 14.34 10.70 -4.37
C PRO A 166 13.76 11.19 -3.04
N SER A 167 13.25 12.41 -2.95
CA SER A 167 12.64 12.94 -1.72
C SER A 167 11.36 12.22 -1.31
N VAL A 168 10.72 11.50 -2.25
CA VAL A 168 9.55 10.66 -1.94
C VAL A 168 9.92 9.37 -1.21
N VAL A 169 11.22 9.02 -1.13
CA VAL A 169 11.69 7.76 -0.54
C VAL A 169 11.88 7.90 0.96
N VAL A 170 11.10 7.15 1.72
CA VAL A 170 11.13 7.11 3.18
C VAL A 170 12.13 6.10 3.72
N ALA A 171 12.24 4.94 3.06
CA ALA A 171 13.19 3.90 3.43
C ALA A 171 13.73 3.20 2.18
N TRP A 172 14.98 2.77 2.27
CA TRP A 172 15.67 1.99 1.24
C TRP A 172 15.88 0.56 1.70
N SER A 173 16.17 -0.31 0.75
CA SER A 173 16.71 -1.65 0.99
C SER A 173 17.74 -1.98 -0.08
N THR A 174 18.62 -2.95 0.19
CA THR A 174 19.67 -3.34 -0.76
C THR A 174 19.63 -4.85 -0.94
N HIS A 175 19.53 -5.31 -2.18
CA HIS A 175 19.68 -6.73 -2.54
C HIS A 175 20.91 -6.90 -3.41
N GLU A 176 21.90 -7.63 -2.92
CA GLU A 176 23.26 -7.72 -3.49
C GLU A 176 23.86 -6.31 -3.68
N GLN A 177 23.99 -5.84 -4.92
CA GLN A 177 24.52 -4.50 -5.23
C GLN A 177 23.42 -3.48 -5.60
N ASP A 178 22.17 -3.90 -5.71
CA ASP A 178 21.08 -3.02 -6.11
C ASP A 178 20.37 -2.42 -4.90
N ARG A 179 20.49 -1.10 -4.74
CA ARG A 179 19.77 -0.32 -3.73
C ARG A 179 18.51 0.26 -4.33
N PHE A 180 17.37 0.03 -3.68
CA PHE A 180 16.06 0.43 -4.18
C PHE A 180 15.15 0.96 -3.06
N PRO A 181 14.13 1.77 -3.40
CA PRO A 181 13.13 2.21 -2.44
C PRO A 181 12.35 1.04 -1.83
N ALA A 182 12.44 0.87 -0.53
CA ALA A 182 11.63 -0.06 0.23
C ALA A 182 10.28 0.55 0.63
N MET A 183 10.24 1.87 0.84
CA MET A 183 9.03 2.63 1.16
C MET A 183 9.09 4.01 0.51
N VAL A 184 7.98 4.44 -0.07
CA VAL A 184 7.76 5.78 -0.62
C VAL A 184 6.52 6.40 0.00
N ARG A 185 6.46 7.76 0.02
CA ARG A 185 5.28 8.49 0.48
C ARG A 185 5.08 9.77 -0.33
N VAL A 186 3.83 10.02 -0.73
CA VAL A 186 3.38 11.28 -1.33
C VAL A 186 2.02 11.63 -0.74
N GLY A 187 1.93 12.69 0.04
CA GLY A 187 0.72 13.05 0.76
C GLY A 187 0.24 11.92 1.67
N ARG A 188 -1.00 11.48 1.50
CA ARG A 188 -1.59 10.34 2.22
C ARG A 188 -1.41 8.99 1.50
N CYS A 189 -0.65 8.95 0.41
CA CYS A 189 -0.34 7.73 -0.32
C CYS A 189 1.01 7.17 0.14
N THR A 190 1.00 5.94 0.65
CA THR A 190 2.18 5.18 1.08
C THR A 190 2.34 3.97 0.17
N GLY A 191 3.54 3.76 -0.37
CA GLY A 191 3.91 2.56 -1.12
C GLY A 191 5.02 1.80 -0.40
N VAL A 192 4.91 0.47 -0.30
CA VAL A 192 5.95 -0.39 0.26
C VAL A 192 6.27 -1.54 -0.70
N GLN A 193 7.56 -1.80 -0.95
CA GLN A 193 8.00 -2.90 -1.82
C GLN A 193 7.94 -4.25 -1.10
N PHE A 194 8.01 -4.25 0.22
CA PHE A 194 7.89 -5.44 1.05
C PHE A 194 6.42 -5.82 1.30
N HIS A 195 6.22 -7.00 1.87
CA HIS A 195 4.93 -7.52 2.28
C HIS A 195 4.76 -7.37 3.81
N PRO A 196 4.10 -6.31 4.31
CA PRO A 196 3.92 -6.13 5.75
C PRO A 196 3.11 -7.28 6.36
N GLU A 197 2.13 -7.84 5.65
CA GLU A 197 1.31 -8.99 6.06
C GLU A 197 2.10 -10.30 6.21
N LYS A 198 3.36 -10.31 5.71
CA LYS A 198 4.31 -11.43 5.85
C LYS A 198 5.53 -11.07 6.69
N SER A 199 5.58 -9.87 7.24
CA SER A 199 6.74 -9.32 7.95
C SER A 199 6.61 -9.42 9.47
N SER A 200 6.09 -10.55 9.95
CA SER A 200 5.90 -10.85 11.39
C SER A 200 5.00 -9.84 12.13
N ALA A 201 5.09 -9.81 13.45
CA ALA A 201 4.33 -8.89 14.28
C ALA A 201 4.63 -7.40 13.98
N ALA A 202 5.90 -7.07 13.66
CA ALA A 202 6.28 -5.71 13.30
C ALA A 202 5.63 -5.25 11.99
N GLY A 203 5.51 -6.14 11.00
CA GLY A 203 4.78 -5.84 9.76
C GLY A 203 3.29 -5.62 9.98
N VAL A 204 2.65 -6.43 10.82
CA VAL A 204 1.24 -6.22 11.22
C VAL A 204 1.09 -4.91 12.00
N SER A 205 2.04 -4.59 12.90
CA SER A 205 2.06 -3.30 13.61
C SER A 205 2.19 -2.11 12.66
N PHE A 206 2.94 -2.24 11.56
CA PHE A 206 3.02 -1.23 10.50
C PHE A 206 1.66 -0.99 9.84
N VAL A 207 0.96 -2.05 9.45
CA VAL A 207 -0.40 -1.96 8.90
C VAL A 207 -1.35 -1.27 9.89
N HIS A 208 -1.29 -1.64 11.17
CA HIS A 208 -2.10 -1.00 12.21
C HIS A 208 -1.72 0.46 12.46
N ALA A 209 -0.45 0.85 12.32
CA ALA A 209 -0.03 2.24 12.39
C ALA A 209 -0.63 3.05 11.23
N TRP A 210 -0.59 2.51 10.02
CA TRP A 210 -1.21 3.13 8.86
C TRP A 210 -2.73 3.28 9.02
N LEU A 211 -3.43 2.27 9.53
CA LEU A 211 -4.87 2.37 9.82
C LEU A 211 -5.21 3.47 10.83
N ARG A 212 -4.34 3.72 11.82
CA ARG A 212 -4.53 4.86 12.74
C ARG A 212 -4.40 6.22 12.03
N GLU A 213 -3.49 6.35 11.04
CA GLU A 213 -3.40 7.57 10.22
C GLU A 213 -4.64 7.76 9.32
N VAL A 214 -5.33 6.69 8.93
CA VAL A 214 -6.58 6.77 8.18
C VAL A 214 -7.70 7.36 9.03
N GLN A 215 -7.74 7.01 10.32
CA GLN A 215 -8.78 7.42 11.28
C GLN A 215 -8.63 8.88 11.77
N THR A 216 -7.52 9.57 11.42
CA THR A 216 -7.26 10.97 11.77
C THR A 216 -7.52 11.91 10.59
#